data_1df0eaadda434cf7bdbaaaa3b97d6a6f
#
_entry.id   1df0eaadda434cf7bdbaaaa3b97d6a6f
#
_cell.length_a   1.000
_cell.length_b   1.000
_cell.length_c   1.000
_cell.angle_alpha   90.00
_cell.angle_beta   90.00
_cell.angle_gamma   90.00
#
_symmetry.space_group_name_H-M   'P 1'
#
loop_
_entity.id
_entity.type
_entity.pdbx_description
1 polymer ?
#
loop_
_entity_poly.entity_id
_entity_poly.type
_entity_poly.pdbx_seq_one_letter_code
_entity_poly.pdbx_strand_id
1 'polypeptide(L)'
;MMLKEIHDYVSDFTATGQLFEFAERTNSNGVTYREFVNAPQNLKDYFEFGYLHPETDWLVFNEERYTFKEIHTRAKKTANALLNSGLKKGDRVAVCMANNPEYIVIYMGCMLAGLVLVPLNSWWVPKEVIYGLENSGSKILIADYKRLQGLENLDIVKLIVRPEENTEFDNFNDFIANASEESPKVEIDTDDHATIFYTSGSTGYPKGVLSSHRNILATLISWA
;
A
#
# COMPACT_ATOMS: atom_id res chain seq x y z
N MET A 1 9.07 41.17 5.92
CA MET A 1 7.73 41.12 6.54
C MET A 1 7.07 39.77 6.25
N MET A 2 6.72 39.45 5.03
CA MET A 2 6.05 38.17 4.64
C MET A 2 6.74 36.88 5.12
N LEU A 3 8.07 36.74 5.03
CA LEU A 3 8.78 35.53 5.48
C LEU A 3 8.75 35.37 7.01
N LYS A 4 8.72 36.45 7.77
CA LYS A 4 8.60 36.38 9.23
C LYS A 4 7.20 35.96 9.64
N GLU A 5 6.17 36.48 8.99
CA GLU A 5 4.76 36.11 9.22
C GLU A 5 4.52 34.63 8.91
N ILE A 6 5.11 34.08 7.83
CA ILE A 6 5.04 32.65 7.50
C ILE A 6 5.75 31.83 8.57
N HIS A 7 6.92 32.26 9.04
CA HIS A 7 7.66 31.54 10.07
C HIS A 7 6.88 31.51 11.39
N ASP A 8 6.32 32.63 11.81
CA ASP A 8 5.52 32.75 13.03
C ASP A 8 4.28 31.85 12.93
N TYR A 9 3.58 31.86 11.78
CA TYR A 9 2.43 31.00 11.50
C TYR A 9 2.78 29.50 11.56
N VAL A 10 3.87 29.09 10.91
CA VAL A 10 4.34 27.69 10.96
C VAL A 10 4.70 27.29 12.39
N SER A 11 5.35 28.18 13.16
CA SER A 11 5.70 27.91 14.54
C SER A 11 4.47 27.67 15.43
N ASP A 12 3.40 28.43 15.21
CA ASP A 12 2.14 28.26 15.95
C ASP A 12 1.46 26.91 15.65
N PHE A 13 1.47 26.48 14.36
CA PHE A 13 0.88 25.18 13.94
C PHE A 13 1.68 23.98 14.41
N THR A 14 2.99 24.13 14.59
CA THR A 14 3.91 23.05 14.96
C THR A 14 4.30 23.07 16.43
N ALA A 15 3.73 24.00 17.21
CA ALA A 15 3.98 24.11 18.64
C ALA A 15 3.49 22.88 19.41
N THR A 16 4.05 22.68 20.59
CA THR A 16 3.66 21.57 21.48
C THR A 16 2.15 21.56 21.76
N GLY A 17 1.52 20.43 21.58
CA GLY A 17 0.08 20.21 21.74
C GLY A 17 -0.75 20.54 20.50
N GLN A 18 -0.15 21.02 19.42
CA GLN A 18 -0.83 21.26 18.14
C GLN A 18 -0.86 20.01 17.25
N LEU A 19 -1.76 19.99 16.27
CA LEU A 19 -1.96 18.84 15.38
C LEU A 19 -0.67 18.44 14.64
N PHE A 20 0.10 19.43 14.20
CA PHE A 20 1.34 19.24 13.44
C PHE A 20 2.60 19.36 14.32
N GLU A 21 2.46 19.19 15.63
CA GLU A 21 3.63 19.09 16.52
C GLU A 21 4.61 18.06 16.01
N PHE A 22 5.90 18.41 15.98
CA PHE A 22 6.96 17.46 15.64
C PHE A 22 8.03 17.41 16.72
N ALA A 23 8.65 16.22 16.83
CA ALA A 23 9.81 16.01 17.69
C ALA A 23 10.96 15.43 16.87
N GLU A 24 12.18 15.63 17.36
CA GLU A 24 13.35 14.93 16.82
C GLU A 24 13.39 13.51 17.38
N ARG A 25 13.60 12.55 16.49
CA ARG A 25 13.76 11.14 16.80
C ARG A 25 15.03 10.61 16.14
N THR A 26 15.69 9.67 16.80
CA THR A 26 16.84 8.97 16.22
C THR A 26 16.50 7.50 16.08
N ASN A 27 16.59 6.95 14.86
CA ASN A 27 16.34 5.54 14.61
C ASN A 27 17.51 4.65 15.08
N SER A 28 17.32 3.32 14.97
CA SER A 28 18.32 2.31 15.34
C SER A 28 19.66 2.43 14.59
N ASN A 29 19.65 3.08 13.44
CA ASN A 29 20.84 3.32 12.60
C ASN A 29 21.54 4.65 12.94
N GLY A 30 21.10 5.38 13.97
CA GLY A 30 21.67 6.65 14.40
C GLY A 30 21.29 7.85 13.53
N VAL A 31 20.29 7.72 12.66
CA VAL A 31 19.80 8.82 11.83
C VAL A 31 18.75 9.60 12.59
N THR A 32 18.97 10.91 12.76
CA THR A 32 18.02 11.84 13.38
C THR A 32 17.12 12.45 12.30
N TYR A 33 15.82 12.47 12.56
CA TYR A 33 14.77 13.01 11.68
C TYR A 33 13.68 13.66 12.52
N ARG A 34 12.82 14.44 11.87
CA ARG A 34 11.60 15.00 12.48
C ARG A 34 10.43 14.08 12.23
N GLU A 35 9.62 13.90 13.27
CA GLU A 35 8.42 13.07 13.24
C GLU A 35 7.24 13.83 13.83
N PHE A 36 6.06 13.71 13.21
CA PHE A 36 4.85 14.27 13.77
C PHE A 36 4.42 13.48 15.01
N VAL A 37 4.33 14.16 16.14
CA VAL A 37 4.08 13.51 17.45
C VAL A 37 2.68 12.89 17.51
N ASN A 38 1.70 13.55 16.90
CA ASN A 38 0.29 13.15 16.94
C ASN A 38 -0.14 12.33 15.71
N ALA A 39 0.82 11.89 14.88
CA ALA A 39 0.54 11.04 13.72
C ALA A 39 0.19 9.61 14.13
N PRO A 40 -0.63 8.88 13.35
CA PRO A 40 -0.72 7.44 13.44
C PRO A 40 0.67 6.79 13.35
N GLN A 41 0.89 5.70 14.09
CA GLN A 41 2.22 5.08 14.14
C GLN A 41 2.57 4.29 12.87
N ASN A 42 1.57 3.82 12.15
CA ASN A 42 1.72 3.06 10.91
C ASN A 42 0.50 3.24 10.00
N LEU A 43 0.57 2.75 8.77
CA LEU A 43 -0.54 2.88 7.80
C LEU A 43 -1.79 2.08 8.18
N LYS A 44 -1.66 1.03 8.99
CA LYS A 44 -2.82 0.30 9.53
C LYS A 44 -3.63 1.24 10.42
N ASP A 45 -2.99 1.90 11.38
CA ASP A 45 -3.63 2.86 12.28
C ASP A 45 -4.22 4.04 11.50
N TYR A 46 -3.51 4.52 10.46
CA TYR A 46 -4.00 5.58 9.59
C TYR A 46 -5.30 5.21 8.87
N PHE A 47 -5.39 3.99 8.33
CA PHE A 47 -6.61 3.54 7.67
C PHE A 47 -7.76 3.31 8.64
N GLU A 48 -7.48 2.83 9.86
CA GLU A 48 -8.51 2.70 10.89
C GLU A 48 -9.09 4.06 11.31
N PHE A 49 -8.28 5.12 11.27
CA PHE A 49 -8.75 6.49 11.50
C PHE A 49 -9.76 6.96 10.43
N GLY A 50 -9.59 6.55 9.17
CA GLY A 50 -10.52 6.86 8.07
C GLY A 50 -11.89 6.21 8.23
N TYR A 51 -12.07 5.26 9.15
CA TYR A 51 -13.34 4.58 9.42
C TYR A 51 -14.38 5.42 10.19
N LEU A 52 -14.12 6.70 10.41
CA LEU A 52 -15.05 7.61 11.09
C LEU A 52 -16.36 7.85 10.31
N HIS A 53 -16.36 7.61 9.00
CA HIS A 53 -17.52 7.81 8.11
C HIS A 53 -17.84 6.55 7.30
N PRO A 54 -18.21 5.42 7.96
CA PRO A 54 -18.28 4.11 7.31
C PRO A 54 -19.25 4.02 6.13
N GLU A 55 -20.36 4.75 6.19
CA GLU A 55 -21.42 4.69 5.17
C GLU A 55 -21.27 5.76 4.06
N THR A 56 -20.19 6.55 4.10
CA THR A 56 -19.90 7.54 3.06
C THR A 56 -19.23 6.88 1.87
N ASP A 57 -19.62 7.27 0.66
CA ASP A 57 -18.92 6.87 -0.57
C ASP A 57 -17.48 7.38 -0.52
N TRP A 58 -16.54 6.47 -0.65
CA TRP A 58 -15.12 6.78 -0.69
C TRP A 58 -14.52 6.61 -2.07
N LEU A 59 -14.84 5.51 -2.74
CA LEU A 59 -14.25 5.17 -4.02
C LEU A 59 -15.34 5.10 -5.10
N VAL A 60 -15.13 5.88 -6.15
CA VAL A 60 -16.01 5.96 -7.31
C VAL A 60 -15.24 5.51 -8.54
N PHE A 61 -15.76 4.49 -9.24
CA PHE A 61 -15.18 3.97 -10.46
C PHE A 61 -16.28 3.66 -11.48
N ASN A 62 -16.38 4.47 -12.50
CA ASN A 62 -17.52 4.42 -13.43
C ASN A 62 -18.85 4.51 -12.68
N GLU A 63 -19.71 3.49 -12.85
CA GLU A 63 -20.99 3.39 -12.13
C GLU A 63 -20.86 2.71 -10.75
N GLU A 64 -19.69 2.18 -10.43
CA GLU A 64 -19.43 1.54 -9.14
C GLU A 64 -19.20 2.57 -8.05
N ARG A 65 -19.79 2.34 -6.88
CA ARG A 65 -19.63 3.14 -5.67
C ARG A 65 -19.29 2.22 -4.52
N TYR A 66 -18.31 2.60 -3.75
CA TYR A 66 -17.85 1.83 -2.59
C TYR A 66 -17.72 2.75 -1.39
N THR A 67 -18.40 2.41 -0.31
CA THR A 67 -18.27 3.10 0.97
C THR A 67 -16.94 2.79 1.65
N PHE A 68 -16.56 3.62 2.62
CA PHE A 68 -15.40 3.32 3.48
C PHE A 68 -15.51 1.92 4.10
N LYS A 69 -16.68 1.54 4.61
CA LYS A 69 -16.95 0.24 5.22
C LYS A 69 -16.70 -0.92 4.27
N GLU A 70 -17.21 -0.83 3.03
CA GLU A 70 -17.03 -1.89 2.04
C GLU A 70 -15.56 -2.08 1.66
N ILE A 71 -14.82 -0.99 1.44
CA ILE A 71 -13.39 -1.05 1.13
C ILE A 71 -12.60 -1.60 2.33
N HIS A 72 -12.88 -1.15 3.55
CA HIS A 72 -12.23 -1.67 4.75
C HIS A 72 -12.50 -3.16 4.96
N THR A 73 -13.74 -3.61 4.78
CA THR A 73 -14.11 -5.02 4.88
C THR A 73 -13.34 -5.86 3.87
N ARG A 74 -13.32 -5.45 2.61
CA ARG A 74 -12.56 -6.12 1.55
C ARG A 74 -11.05 -6.11 1.82
N ALA A 75 -10.50 -5.01 2.33
CA ALA A 75 -9.09 -4.90 2.71
C ALA A 75 -8.72 -5.87 3.84
N LYS A 76 -9.56 -6.00 4.88
CA LYS A 76 -9.36 -6.99 5.96
C LYS A 76 -9.41 -8.42 5.44
N LYS A 77 -10.37 -8.75 4.58
CA LYS A 77 -10.43 -10.05 3.90
C LYS A 77 -9.17 -10.31 3.08
N THR A 78 -8.71 -9.32 2.33
CA THR A 78 -7.46 -9.42 1.57
C THR A 78 -6.26 -9.70 2.47
N ALA A 79 -6.11 -8.95 3.56
CA ALA A 79 -5.04 -9.14 4.52
C ALA A 79 -5.03 -10.56 5.08
N ASN A 80 -6.19 -11.05 5.54
CA ASN A 80 -6.32 -12.38 6.11
C ASN A 80 -6.10 -13.49 5.06
N ALA A 81 -6.60 -13.33 3.83
CA ALA A 81 -6.38 -14.31 2.76
C ALA A 81 -4.88 -14.42 2.40
N LEU A 82 -4.20 -13.28 2.30
CA LEU A 82 -2.75 -13.25 2.03
C LEU A 82 -1.94 -13.92 3.15
N LEU A 83 -2.27 -13.66 4.41
CA LEU A 83 -1.63 -14.33 5.55
C LEU A 83 -1.94 -15.83 5.59
N ASN A 84 -3.17 -16.22 5.31
CA ASN A 84 -3.60 -17.63 5.26
C ASN A 84 -2.93 -18.41 4.10
N SER A 85 -2.54 -17.72 3.02
CA SER A 85 -1.76 -18.33 1.93
C SER A 85 -0.28 -18.59 2.28
N GLY A 86 0.13 -18.25 3.51
CA GLY A 86 1.46 -18.50 4.03
C GLY A 86 2.42 -17.31 3.97
N LEU A 87 1.96 -16.14 3.52
CA LEU A 87 2.77 -14.93 3.57
C LEU A 87 2.95 -14.48 5.03
N LYS A 88 4.07 -13.84 5.28
CA LYS A 88 4.45 -13.31 6.59
C LYS A 88 4.79 -11.83 6.47
N LYS A 89 4.70 -11.12 7.59
CA LYS A 89 5.16 -9.72 7.70
C LYS A 89 6.49 -9.52 6.96
N GLY A 90 6.55 -8.50 6.13
CA GLY A 90 7.70 -8.17 5.30
C GLY A 90 7.75 -8.90 3.94
N ASP A 91 6.88 -9.88 3.67
CA ASP A 91 6.80 -10.49 2.35
C ASP A 91 6.21 -9.52 1.32
N ARG A 92 6.67 -9.64 0.06
CA ARG A 92 6.31 -8.73 -1.02
C ARG A 92 5.17 -9.29 -1.85
N VAL A 93 4.20 -8.41 -2.09
CA VAL A 93 3.04 -8.64 -2.95
C VAL A 93 3.12 -7.68 -4.12
N ALA A 94 3.32 -8.18 -5.32
CA ALA A 94 3.36 -7.37 -6.53
C ALA A 94 1.94 -7.11 -7.04
N VAL A 95 1.72 -5.90 -7.53
CA VAL A 95 0.48 -5.48 -8.18
C VAL A 95 0.79 -4.87 -9.54
N CYS A 96 0.18 -5.41 -10.61
CA CYS A 96 0.32 -4.90 -11.97
C CYS A 96 -1.05 -4.80 -12.64
N MET A 97 -1.72 -3.66 -12.52
CA MET A 97 -3.08 -3.45 -13.04
C MET A 97 -3.35 -1.99 -13.38
N ALA A 98 -4.42 -1.72 -14.09
CA ALA A 98 -4.98 -0.38 -14.22
C ALA A 98 -5.47 0.14 -12.85
N ASN A 99 -5.86 1.42 -12.80
CA ASN A 99 -6.40 2.03 -11.58
C ASN A 99 -7.82 1.53 -11.28
N ASN A 100 -7.93 0.25 -10.98
CA ASN A 100 -9.17 -0.41 -10.57
C ASN A 100 -9.39 -0.26 -9.06
N PRO A 101 -10.63 -0.35 -8.56
CA PRO A 101 -10.94 -0.35 -7.11
C PRO A 101 -10.16 -1.38 -6.32
N GLU A 102 -9.90 -2.54 -6.91
CA GLU A 102 -9.13 -3.63 -6.31
C GLU A 102 -7.72 -3.20 -5.91
N TYR A 103 -7.13 -2.23 -6.63
CA TYR A 103 -5.80 -1.71 -6.27
C TYR A 103 -5.78 -1.15 -4.85
N ILE A 104 -6.78 -0.34 -4.49
CA ILE A 104 -6.89 0.27 -3.15
C ILE A 104 -7.15 -0.82 -2.09
N VAL A 105 -8.01 -1.78 -2.40
CA VAL A 105 -8.31 -2.92 -1.51
C VAL A 105 -7.04 -3.73 -1.21
N ILE A 106 -6.23 -4.02 -2.24
CA ILE A 106 -4.98 -4.78 -2.09
C ILE A 106 -3.93 -3.94 -1.35
N TYR A 107 -3.81 -2.66 -1.68
CA TYR A 107 -2.90 -1.74 -0.99
C TYR A 107 -3.18 -1.74 0.52
N MET A 108 -4.42 -1.47 0.90
CA MET A 108 -4.82 -1.48 2.31
C MET A 108 -4.64 -2.85 2.95
N GLY A 109 -5.02 -3.93 2.25
CA GLY A 109 -4.84 -5.30 2.72
C GLY A 109 -3.38 -5.62 3.05
N CYS A 110 -2.45 -5.22 2.19
CA CYS A 110 -1.01 -5.37 2.45
C CYS A 110 -0.58 -4.58 3.69
N MET A 111 -1.03 -3.33 3.81
CA MET A 111 -0.70 -2.49 4.98
C MET A 111 -1.25 -3.06 6.28
N LEU A 112 -2.48 -3.60 6.28
CA LEU A 112 -3.10 -4.25 7.44
C LEU A 112 -2.37 -5.55 7.85
N ALA A 113 -1.78 -6.25 6.88
CA ALA A 113 -1.06 -7.51 7.09
C ALA A 113 0.45 -7.33 7.36
N GLY A 114 0.97 -6.10 7.34
CA GLY A 114 2.41 -5.82 7.43
C GLY A 114 3.22 -6.37 6.25
N LEU A 115 2.57 -6.52 5.08
CA LEU A 115 3.20 -6.94 3.83
C LEU A 115 3.73 -5.73 3.07
N VAL A 116 4.72 -5.96 2.21
CA VAL A 116 5.30 -4.90 1.37
C VAL A 116 4.62 -4.93 0.01
N LEU A 117 3.88 -3.89 -0.32
CA LEU A 117 3.28 -3.75 -1.65
C LEU A 117 4.34 -3.34 -2.68
N VAL A 118 4.32 -3.99 -3.83
CA VAL A 118 5.22 -3.72 -4.96
C VAL A 118 4.40 -3.33 -6.18
N PRO A 119 4.07 -2.05 -6.34
CA PRO A 119 3.39 -1.58 -7.54
C PRO A 119 4.33 -1.63 -8.75
N LEU A 120 3.98 -2.45 -9.73
CA LEU A 120 4.66 -2.52 -11.02
C LEU A 120 3.94 -1.61 -12.02
N ASN A 121 4.69 -0.98 -12.89
CA ASN A 121 4.11 -0.10 -13.89
C ASN A 121 3.23 -0.91 -14.86
N SER A 122 1.96 -0.54 -14.94
CA SER A 122 0.96 -1.23 -15.77
C SER A 122 1.21 -1.13 -17.29
N TRP A 123 2.18 -0.34 -17.72
CA TRP A 123 2.64 -0.24 -19.11
C TRP A 123 3.88 -1.10 -19.39
N TRP A 124 4.45 -1.75 -18.39
CA TRP A 124 5.59 -2.62 -18.58
C TRP A 124 5.23 -3.82 -19.45
N VAL A 125 6.20 -4.21 -20.28
CA VAL A 125 6.12 -5.47 -21.02
C VAL A 125 6.48 -6.66 -20.12
N PRO A 126 6.12 -7.89 -20.45
CA PRO A 126 6.35 -9.07 -19.59
C PRO A 126 7.77 -9.19 -19.03
N LYS A 127 8.78 -8.89 -19.83
CA LYS A 127 10.20 -8.93 -19.40
C LYS A 127 10.50 -7.95 -18.26
N GLU A 128 9.90 -6.76 -18.28
CA GLU A 128 10.08 -5.76 -17.24
C GLU A 128 9.32 -6.15 -15.98
N VAL A 129 8.12 -6.72 -16.12
CA VAL A 129 7.35 -7.28 -14.99
C VAL A 129 8.13 -8.38 -14.30
N ILE A 130 8.70 -9.35 -15.06
CA ILE A 130 9.55 -10.42 -14.52
C ILE A 130 10.73 -9.83 -13.75
N TYR A 131 11.42 -8.85 -14.34
CA TYR A 131 12.51 -8.16 -13.64
C TYR A 131 12.05 -7.56 -12.31
N GLY A 132 10.90 -6.86 -12.30
CA GLY A 132 10.36 -6.26 -11.06
C GLY A 132 10.01 -7.29 -9.99
N LEU A 133 9.46 -8.44 -10.40
CA LEU A 133 9.14 -9.56 -9.51
C LEU A 133 10.40 -10.19 -8.89
N GLU A 134 11.39 -10.49 -9.71
CA GLU A 134 12.67 -11.07 -9.27
C GLU A 134 13.46 -10.10 -8.38
N ASN A 135 13.59 -8.83 -8.81
CA ASN A 135 14.35 -7.82 -8.09
C ASN A 135 13.73 -7.48 -6.72
N SER A 136 12.39 -7.44 -6.61
CA SER A 136 11.70 -7.25 -5.35
C SER A 136 11.62 -8.52 -4.50
N GLY A 137 11.77 -9.69 -5.11
CA GLY A 137 11.51 -10.99 -4.49
C GLY A 137 10.03 -11.15 -4.12
N SER A 138 9.12 -10.68 -4.98
CA SER A 138 7.68 -10.81 -4.76
C SER A 138 7.25 -12.27 -4.77
N LYS A 139 6.33 -12.63 -3.86
CA LYS A 139 5.84 -13.99 -3.71
C LYS A 139 4.49 -14.25 -4.39
N ILE A 140 3.73 -13.19 -4.61
CA ILE A 140 2.43 -13.20 -5.29
C ILE A 140 2.39 -12.04 -6.28
N LEU A 141 1.80 -12.27 -7.45
CA LEU A 141 1.43 -11.25 -8.42
C LEU A 141 -0.10 -11.15 -8.49
N ILE A 142 -0.65 -9.96 -8.24
CA ILE A 142 -2.06 -9.67 -8.45
C ILE A 142 -2.17 -8.70 -9.62
N ALA A 143 -2.90 -9.07 -10.67
CA ALA A 143 -2.91 -8.28 -11.89
C ALA A 143 -4.27 -8.36 -12.61
N ASP A 144 -4.54 -7.45 -13.54
CA ASP A 144 -5.65 -7.60 -14.47
C ASP A 144 -5.25 -8.49 -15.67
N TYR A 145 -6.25 -8.94 -16.43
CA TYR A 145 -6.06 -9.89 -17.52
C TYR A 145 -4.97 -9.44 -18.50
N LYS A 146 -5.00 -8.18 -18.93
CA LYS A 146 -4.06 -7.64 -19.90
C LYS A 146 -2.60 -7.73 -19.43
N ARG A 147 -2.36 -7.60 -18.11
CA ARG A 147 -1.01 -7.58 -17.51
C ARG A 147 -0.51 -8.98 -17.17
N LEU A 148 -1.38 -9.99 -17.19
CA LEU A 148 -0.99 -11.39 -17.03
C LEU A 148 -0.56 -12.04 -18.36
N GLN A 149 -0.91 -11.44 -19.50
CA GLN A 149 -0.53 -11.96 -20.80
C GLN A 149 1.00 -12.04 -20.96
N GLY A 150 1.50 -13.21 -21.35
CA GLY A 150 2.94 -13.49 -21.48
C GLY A 150 3.63 -13.84 -20.15
N LEU A 151 2.86 -14.01 -19.05
CA LEU A 151 3.35 -14.42 -17.74
C LEU A 151 2.79 -15.78 -17.29
N GLU A 152 2.10 -16.51 -18.17
CA GLU A 152 1.39 -17.77 -17.88
C GLU A 152 2.33 -18.80 -17.24
N ASN A 153 3.52 -18.97 -17.81
CA ASN A 153 4.50 -19.97 -17.41
C ASN A 153 5.43 -19.53 -16.26
N LEU A 154 5.22 -18.34 -15.69
CA LEU A 154 6.05 -17.87 -14.59
C LEU A 154 5.69 -18.62 -13.31
N ASP A 155 6.70 -19.16 -12.62
CA ASP A 155 6.55 -19.90 -11.36
C ASP A 155 6.35 -18.93 -10.18
N ILE A 156 5.15 -18.35 -10.11
CA ILE A 156 4.68 -17.48 -9.01
C ILE A 156 3.16 -17.61 -8.91
N VAL A 157 2.62 -17.51 -7.70
CA VAL A 157 1.17 -17.44 -7.51
C VAL A 157 0.64 -16.17 -8.22
N LYS A 158 -0.33 -16.36 -9.11
CA LYS A 158 -0.98 -15.29 -9.87
C LYS A 158 -2.46 -15.22 -9.56
N LEU A 159 -2.94 -14.04 -9.14
CA LEU A 159 -4.34 -13.77 -8.91
C LEU A 159 -4.83 -12.73 -9.93
N ILE A 160 -5.94 -13.02 -10.58
CA ILE A 160 -6.53 -12.09 -11.54
C ILE A 160 -7.64 -11.25 -10.89
N VAL A 161 -7.59 -9.94 -11.10
CA VAL A 161 -8.71 -9.05 -10.84
C VAL A 161 -9.52 -8.85 -12.12
N ARG A 162 -10.84 -8.73 -11.99
CA ARG A 162 -11.75 -8.49 -13.12
C ARG A 162 -11.48 -9.45 -14.29
N PRO A 163 -11.59 -10.78 -14.08
CA PRO A 163 -11.30 -11.76 -15.12
C PRO A 163 -12.24 -11.59 -16.31
N GLU A 164 -11.70 -11.85 -17.50
CA GLU A 164 -12.52 -12.13 -18.67
C GLU A 164 -13.02 -13.58 -18.62
N GLU A 165 -14.02 -13.91 -19.44
CA GLU A 165 -14.51 -15.29 -19.53
C GLU A 165 -13.37 -16.25 -19.93
N ASN A 166 -13.34 -17.46 -19.33
CA ASN A 166 -12.39 -18.53 -19.61
C ASN A 166 -10.92 -18.24 -19.29
N THR A 167 -10.64 -17.63 -18.14
CA THR A 167 -9.26 -17.49 -17.62
C THR A 167 -8.81 -18.74 -16.88
N GLU A 168 -7.50 -19.06 -16.97
CA GLU A 168 -6.84 -20.12 -16.18
C GLU A 168 -6.31 -19.64 -14.82
N PHE A 169 -6.36 -18.32 -14.58
CA PHE A 169 -5.84 -17.72 -13.35
C PHE A 169 -6.89 -17.71 -12.23
N ASP A 170 -6.43 -17.93 -11.00
CA ASP A 170 -7.28 -17.85 -9.82
C ASP A 170 -7.85 -16.43 -9.62
N ASN A 171 -9.16 -16.34 -9.39
CA ASN A 171 -9.85 -15.06 -9.22
C ASN A 171 -9.55 -14.45 -7.84
N PHE A 172 -9.11 -13.21 -7.81
CA PHE A 172 -8.84 -12.46 -6.58
C PHE A 172 -10.07 -12.37 -5.65
N ASN A 173 -11.26 -12.15 -6.19
CA ASN A 173 -12.47 -12.09 -5.35
C ASN A 173 -12.79 -13.43 -4.71
N ASP A 174 -12.59 -14.55 -5.40
CA ASP A 174 -12.78 -15.90 -4.85
C ASP A 174 -11.72 -16.20 -3.80
N PHE A 175 -10.48 -15.77 -4.03
CA PHE A 175 -9.37 -15.91 -3.08
C PHE A 175 -9.67 -15.25 -1.74
N ILE A 176 -10.33 -14.09 -1.73
CA ILE A 176 -10.67 -13.37 -0.49
C ILE A 176 -12.06 -13.72 0.06
N ALA A 177 -12.90 -14.44 -0.68
CA ALA A 177 -14.34 -14.60 -0.39
C ALA A 177 -14.64 -15.09 1.02
N ASN A 178 -13.90 -16.10 1.49
CA ASN A 178 -14.13 -16.79 2.77
C ASN A 178 -13.16 -16.35 3.88
N ALA A 179 -12.36 -15.32 3.63
CA ALA A 179 -11.42 -14.81 4.63
C ALA A 179 -12.14 -13.99 5.71
N SER A 180 -11.53 -13.91 6.90
CA SER A 180 -12.05 -13.14 8.03
C SER A 180 -12.17 -11.64 7.69
N GLU A 181 -13.21 -11.01 8.22
CA GLU A 181 -13.45 -9.56 8.15
C GLU A 181 -12.85 -8.81 9.38
N GLU A 182 -12.27 -9.54 10.31
CA GLU A 182 -11.59 -8.94 11.45
C GLU A 182 -10.22 -8.38 11.04
N SER A 183 -9.78 -7.32 11.70
CA SER A 183 -8.43 -6.79 11.50
C SER A 183 -7.39 -7.82 11.92
N PRO A 184 -6.39 -8.15 11.08
CA PRO A 184 -5.39 -9.15 11.44
C PRO A 184 -4.55 -8.68 12.64
N LYS A 185 -4.21 -9.64 13.52
CA LYS A 185 -3.38 -9.39 14.71
C LYS A 185 -1.90 -9.42 14.34
N VAL A 186 -1.47 -8.44 13.55
CA VAL A 186 -0.07 -8.26 13.17
C VAL A 186 0.43 -6.96 13.79
N GLU A 187 1.52 -7.04 14.52
CA GLU A 187 2.22 -5.86 15.04
C GLU A 187 3.07 -5.25 13.92
N ILE A 188 2.85 -3.97 13.66
CA ILE A 188 3.52 -3.21 12.61
C ILE A 188 4.24 -2.05 13.24
N ASP A 189 5.56 -2.05 13.07
CA ASP A 189 6.42 -0.94 13.51
C ASP A 189 6.39 0.18 12.46
N THR A 190 6.62 1.39 12.92
CA THR A 190 6.67 2.59 12.08
C THR A 190 7.81 2.53 11.05
N ASP A 191 8.89 1.82 11.35
CA ASP A 191 10.04 1.61 10.45
C ASP A 191 9.92 0.34 9.58
N ASP A 192 8.87 -0.46 9.75
CA ASP A 192 8.62 -1.58 8.85
C ASP A 192 8.45 -1.11 7.41
N HIS A 193 8.90 -1.93 6.48
CA HIS A 193 8.78 -1.65 5.06
C HIS A 193 7.31 -1.76 4.62
N ALA A 194 6.84 -0.78 3.87
CA ALA A 194 5.46 -0.71 3.39
C ALA A 194 5.35 -0.88 1.88
N THR A 195 6.24 -0.25 1.11
CA THR A 195 6.16 -0.28 -0.36
C THR A 195 7.52 -0.31 -1.03
N ILE A 196 7.56 -0.88 -2.26
CA ILE A 196 8.67 -0.73 -3.20
C ILE A 196 8.11 -0.15 -4.49
N PHE A 197 8.36 1.15 -4.75
CA PHE A 197 7.99 1.80 -6.00
C PHE A 197 9.16 1.82 -6.97
N TYR A 198 8.92 1.45 -8.23
CA TYR A 198 9.93 1.49 -9.27
C TYR A 198 9.95 2.84 -9.99
N THR A 199 11.12 3.44 -10.08
CA THR A 199 11.37 4.66 -10.86
C THR A 199 12.18 4.33 -12.11
N SER A 200 11.99 5.13 -13.19
CA SER A 200 12.81 5.03 -14.40
C SER A 200 14.26 5.41 -14.05
N GLY A 201 15.14 4.44 -14.11
CA GLY A 201 16.57 4.68 -13.87
C GLY A 201 17.27 5.24 -15.12
N SER A 202 18.20 6.18 -14.92
CA SER A 202 19.09 6.69 -15.98
C SER A 202 20.07 5.60 -16.52
N THR A 203 20.12 4.42 -15.88
CA THR A 203 21.08 3.34 -16.15
C THR A 203 20.46 2.10 -16.83
N GLY A 204 19.26 2.21 -17.40
CA GLY A 204 18.61 1.17 -18.20
C GLY A 204 17.55 0.34 -17.47
N TYR A 205 17.78 -0.11 -16.23
CA TYR A 205 16.79 -0.86 -15.47
C TYR A 205 16.10 0.02 -14.41
N PRO A 206 14.78 -0.15 -14.18
CA PRO A 206 14.07 0.54 -13.11
C PRO A 206 14.68 0.25 -11.74
N LYS A 207 14.69 1.24 -10.86
CA LYS A 207 15.18 1.11 -9.49
C LYS A 207 14.02 1.09 -8.51
N GLY A 208 14.00 0.08 -7.62
CA GLY A 208 13.01 -0.01 -6.55
C GLY A 208 13.36 0.95 -5.40
N VAL A 209 12.44 1.84 -5.09
CA VAL A 209 12.51 2.73 -3.92
C VAL A 209 11.74 2.11 -2.79
N LEU A 210 12.44 1.67 -1.76
CA LEU A 210 11.87 1.08 -0.56
C LEU A 210 11.43 2.19 0.40
N SER A 211 10.15 2.19 0.78
CA SER A 211 9.60 3.14 1.74
C SER A 211 9.02 2.41 2.95
N SER A 212 9.29 2.94 4.15
CA SER A 212 8.66 2.49 5.39
C SER A 212 7.28 3.12 5.59
N HIS A 213 6.51 2.61 6.56
CA HIS A 213 5.28 3.25 7.02
C HIS A 213 5.50 4.71 7.39
N ARG A 214 6.59 5.00 8.09
CA ARG A 214 7.01 6.37 8.46
C ARG A 214 7.15 7.30 7.26
N ASN A 215 7.85 6.85 6.20
CA ASN A 215 8.08 7.69 5.03
C ASN A 215 6.77 8.10 4.37
N ILE A 216 5.83 7.18 4.26
CA ILE A 216 4.53 7.42 3.64
C ILE A 216 3.67 8.31 4.52
N LEU A 217 3.60 8.04 5.83
CA LEU A 217 2.83 8.85 6.79
C LEU A 217 3.33 10.29 6.85
N ALA A 218 4.65 10.50 6.90
CA ALA A 218 5.21 11.84 6.88
C ALA A 218 4.75 12.63 5.66
N THR A 219 4.68 11.97 4.49
CA THR A 219 4.15 12.59 3.27
C THR A 219 2.66 12.89 3.38
N LEU A 220 1.85 11.93 3.82
CA LEU A 220 0.39 12.10 3.93
C LEU A 220 0.01 13.24 4.88
N ILE A 221 0.65 13.30 6.06
CA ILE A 221 0.37 14.34 7.06
C ILE A 221 0.85 15.72 6.60
N SER A 222 1.92 15.78 5.82
CA SER A 222 2.39 17.05 5.25
C SER A 222 1.43 17.64 4.20
N TRP A 223 0.45 16.87 3.72
CA TRP A 223 -0.58 17.30 2.77
C TRP A 223 -1.95 17.54 3.43
N ALA A 224 -2.11 17.18 4.70
CA ALA A 224 -3.35 17.38 5.46
C ALA A 224 -3.47 18.80 6.02
#